data_59c9c3f7f001b887b010a32cf367fbb9
#
_entry.id   59c9c3f7f001b887b010a32cf367fbb9
#
_cell.length_a   1.000
_cell.length_b   1.000
_cell.length_c   1.000
_cell.angle_alpha   90.00
_cell.angle_beta   90.00
_cell.angle_gamma   90.00
#
_symmetry.space_group_name_H-M   'P 1'
#
loop_
_entity.id
_entity.type
_entity.pdbx_description
1 polymer ?
#
loop_
_entity_poly.entity_id
_entity_poly.type
_entity_poly.pdbx_seq_one_letter_code
_entity_poly.pdbx_strand_id
1 'polypeptide(L)'
;MSNNPDEDPQSVAIEQLERFGLSAYAARTFVALASLGTGTARDVSQVSEVPRTRVYDAIDELHDRGLVDILQSSPKRFWAISAETASRTFVHELEHRAELFQTALSELEPTERRAEQRGVWTVDGQTAVTERVLEYIASAEEEIVYMTVEDLLTDELIDGLGKAAKRGVSIHLAGVSAEVQEYIQEEIPGATMFESLWVWSDTSAGRLMMVDGRKTLVSALVNGEDASPSDPRSETAIWGEGDTNSLVVVLKAIFTWRLDTENPN
;
A
#
# COMPACT_ATOMS: atom_id res chain seq x y z
N MET A 1 -2.32 -7.10 10.41
CA MET A 1 -1.16 -7.68 11.15
C MET A 1 -1.67 -8.14 12.50
N SER A 2 -1.85 -9.44 12.70
CA SER A 2 -2.30 -9.99 13.99
C SER A 2 -1.13 -9.94 14.98
N ASN A 3 -1.26 -9.07 15.96
CA ASN A 3 -0.38 -9.07 17.12
C ASN A 3 -0.77 -10.30 17.96
N ASN A 4 0.01 -11.37 17.86
CA ASN A 4 -0.18 -12.57 18.69
C ASN A 4 0.25 -12.18 20.13
N PRO A 5 -0.63 -12.18 21.15
CA PRO A 5 -0.32 -11.70 22.49
C PRO A 5 0.72 -12.57 23.25
N ASP A 6 1.16 -13.68 22.67
CA ASP A 6 2.15 -14.59 23.27
C ASP A 6 3.57 -14.46 22.68
N GLU A 7 3.81 -13.54 21.73
CA GLU A 7 5.16 -13.34 21.20
C GLU A 7 6.00 -12.46 22.14
N ASP A 8 7.20 -12.94 22.48
CA ASP A 8 8.17 -12.18 23.28
C ASP A 8 8.55 -10.87 22.56
N PRO A 9 8.34 -9.69 23.17
CA PRO A 9 8.62 -8.39 22.55
C PRO A 9 10.06 -8.26 22.03
N GLN A 10 11.03 -8.94 22.65
CA GLN A 10 12.42 -8.93 22.20
C GLN A 10 12.57 -9.68 20.87
N SER A 11 11.94 -10.83 20.75
CA SER A 11 11.94 -11.63 19.51
C SER A 11 11.32 -10.86 18.35
N VAL A 12 10.18 -10.20 18.59
CA VAL A 12 9.53 -9.35 17.59
C VAL A 12 10.45 -8.20 17.15
N ALA A 13 11.08 -7.50 18.10
CA ALA A 13 11.98 -6.40 17.79
C ALA A 13 13.19 -6.86 16.97
N ILE A 14 13.80 -8.00 17.31
CA ILE A 14 14.92 -8.58 16.56
C ILE A 14 14.49 -8.90 15.12
N GLU A 15 13.36 -9.59 14.95
CA GLU A 15 12.85 -9.94 13.62
C GLU A 15 12.61 -8.70 12.74
N GLN A 16 11.99 -7.65 13.30
CA GLN A 16 11.76 -6.42 12.54
C GLN A 16 13.07 -5.71 12.18
N LEU A 17 14.05 -5.66 13.08
CA LEU A 17 15.37 -5.09 12.81
C LEU A 17 16.11 -5.86 11.69
N GLU A 18 16.01 -7.20 11.66
CA GLU A 18 16.54 -8.02 10.57
C GLU A 18 15.84 -7.71 9.24
N ARG A 19 14.52 -7.52 9.24
CA ARG A 19 13.74 -7.09 8.05
C ARG A 19 14.15 -5.70 7.56
N PHE A 20 14.56 -4.81 8.45
CA PHE A 20 15.18 -3.51 8.10
C PHE A 20 16.62 -3.64 7.61
N GLY A 21 17.13 -4.88 7.48
CA GLY A 21 18.43 -5.17 6.88
C GLY A 21 19.61 -5.12 7.86
N LEU A 22 19.39 -5.20 9.16
CA LEU A 22 20.45 -5.44 10.13
C LEU A 22 20.87 -6.93 10.12
N SER A 23 22.15 -7.19 10.40
CA SER A 23 22.58 -8.55 10.66
C SER A 23 21.96 -9.08 11.95
N ALA A 24 21.80 -10.41 12.09
CA ALA A 24 21.25 -11.04 13.29
C ALA A 24 22.01 -10.64 14.56
N TYR A 25 23.34 -10.46 14.47
CA TYR A 25 24.12 -10.00 15.60
C TYR A 25 23.90 -8.52 15.92
N ALA A 26 23.74 -7.66 14.91
CA ALA A 26 23.44 -6.25 15.10
C ALA A 26 22.05 -6.06 15.73
N ALA A 27 21.03 -6.77 15.23
CA ALA A 27 19.67 -6.74 15.77
C ALA A 27 19.63 -7.13 17.27
N ARG A 28 20.24 -8.27 17.62
CA ARG A 28 20.33 -8.73 19.01
C ARG A 28 21.12 -7.77 19.90
N THR A 29 22.23 -7.20 19.38
CA THR A 29 23.06 -6.24 20.08
C THR A 29 22.28 -4.94 20.36
N PHE A 30 21.52 -4.44 19.38
CA PHE A 30 20.68 -3.25 19.55
C PHE A 30 19.60 -3.46 20.62
N VAL A 31 18.86 -4.57 20.55
CA VAL A 31 17.80 -4.89 21.53
C VAL A 31 18.37 -5.04 22.95
N ALA A 32 19.54 -5.70 23.09
CA ALA A 32 20.21 -5.80 24.38
C ALA A 32 20.64 -4.43 24.93
N LEU A 33 21.18 -3.54 24.08
CA LEU A 33 21.54 -2.18 24.48
C LEU A 33 20.31 -1.34 24.82
N ALA A 34 19.21 -1.47 24.09
CA ALA A 34 17.96 -0.79 24.39
C ALA A 34 17.41 -1.22 25.78
N SER A 35 17.58 -2.50 26.14
CA SER A 35 17.18 -3.02 27.46
C SER A 35 18.11 -2.58 28.58
N LEU A 36 19.43 -2.47 28.31
CA LEU A 36 20.45 -2.08 29.30
C LEU A 36 20.53 -0.56 29.50
N GLY A 37 20.07 0.23 28.55
CA GLY A 37 20.31 1.67 28.47
C GLY A 37 21.73 1.98 27.99
N THR A 38 22.76 1.53 28.73
CA THR A 38 24.20 1.62 28.36
C THR A 38 24.93 0.37 28.76
N GLY A 39 25.91 -0.06 27.98
CA GLY A 39 26.70 -1.25 28.31
C GLY A 39 28.07 -1.27 27.67
N THR A 40 28.99 -2.08 28.24
CA THR A 40 30.23 -2.47 27.59
C THR A 40 29.98 -3.68 26.68
N ALA A 41 30.95 -4.01 25.81
CA ALA A 41 30.85 -5.22 24.96
C ALA A 41 30.65 -6.51 25.79
N ARG A 42 31.10 -6.53 27.04
CA ARG A 42 30.89 -7.66 27.96
C ARG A 42 29.44 -7.72 28.43
N ASP A 43 28.88 -6.58 28.84
CA ASP A 43 27.50 -6.51 29.34
C ASP A 43 26.51 -6.88 28.23
N VAL A 44 26.71 -6.33 27.04
CA VAL A 44 25.93 -6.66 25.84
C VAL A 44 26.02 -8.14 25.49
N SER A 45 27.24 -8.72 25.48
CA SER A 45 27.43 -10.14 25.17
C SER A 45 26.69 -11.07 26.13
N GLN A 46 26.56 -10.67 27.39
CA GLN A 46 25.87 -11.45 28.43
C GLN A 46 24.35 -11.45 28.24
N VAL A 47 23.78 -10.36 27.74
CA VAL A 47 22.32 -10.21 27.54
C VAL A 47 21.88 -10.68 26.15
N SER A 48 22.66 -10.37 25.12
CA SER A 48 22.31 -10.67 23.72
C SER A 48 22.64 -12.10 23.27
N GLU A 49 23.41 -12.84 24.06
CA GLU A 49 24.01 -14.12 23.67
C GLU A 49 24.92 -14.04 22.43
N VAL A 50 25.31 -12.83 22.02
CA VAL A 50 26.25 -12.59 20.94
C VAL A 50 27.67 -12.75 21.45
N PRO A 51 28.54 -13.53 20.79
CA PRO A 51 29.94 -13.64 21.19
C PRO A 51 30.62 -12.27 21.28
N ARG A 52 31.37 -12.03 22.36
CA ARG A 52 31.98 -10.70 22.64
C ARG A 52 32.80 -10.15 21.46
N THR A 53 33.46 -11.00 20.71
CA THR A 53 34.20 -10.60 19.50
C THR A 53 33.28 -10.09 18.40
N ARG A 54 32.07 -10.63 18.29
CA ARG A 54 31.05 -10.22 17.31
C ARG A 54 30.26 -9.00 17.76
N VAL A 55 30.23 -8.68 19.06
CA VAL A 55 29.62 -7.46 19.55
C VAL A 55 30.28 -6.22 18.96
N TYR A 56 31.61 -6.22 18.79
CA TYR A 56 32.29 -5.08 18.18
C TYR A 56 31.93 -4.90 16.72
N ASP A 57 31.88 -5.98 15.94
CA ASP A 57 31.47 -5.95 14.52
C ASP A 57 30.01 -5.44 14.42
N ALA A 58 29.12 -5.90 15.31
CA ALA A 58 27.73 -5.47 15.40
C ALA A 58 27.58 -3.98 15.80
N ILE A 59 28.41 -3.51 16.73
CA ILE A 59 28.44 -2.11 17.14
C ILE A 59 28.91 -1.22 15.99
N ASP A 60 29.92 -1.62 15.24
CA ASP A 60 30.42 -0.86 14.07
C ASP A 60 29.29 -0.76 13.01
N GLU A 61 28.59 -1.86 12.72
CA GLU A 61 27.41 -1.84 11.82
C GLU A 61 26.30 -0.90 12.30
N LEU A 62 25.96 -0.94 13.60
CA LEU A 62 24.94 -0.09 14.22
C LEU A 62 25.36 1.39 14.24
N HIS A 63 26.63 1.65 14.52
CA HIS A 63 27.18 3.00 14.56
C HIS A 63 27.18 3.64 13.17
N ASP A 64 27.58 2.89 12.13
CA ASP A 64 27.56 3.35 10.74
C ASP A 64 26.15 3.73 10.26
N ARG A 65 25.11 3.10 10.84
CA ARG A 65 23.70 3.46 10.60
C ARG A 65 23.14 4.51 11.56
N GLY A 66 23.95 5.04 12.48
CA GLY A 66 23.51 6.03 13.46
C GLY A 66 22.55 5.50 14.53
N LEU A 67 22.55 4.19 14.78
CA LEU A 67 21.66 3.53 15.76
C LEU A 67 22.29 3.41 17.14
N VAL A 68 23.62 3.56 17.27
CA VAL A 68 24.37 3.45 18.50
C VAL A 68 25.42 4.56 18.62
N ASP A 69 25.51 5.17 19.79
CA ASP A 69 26.55 6.09 20.18
C ASP A 69 27.67 5.37 20.94
N ILE A 70 28.92 5.81 20.76
CA ILE A 70 30.10 5.23 21.37
C ILE A 70 30.76 6.24 22.31
N LEU A 71 30.78 5.92 23.62
CA LEU A 71 31.60 6.66 24.59
C LEU A 71 33.01 6.10 24.60
N GLN A 72 33.99 6.93 24.22
CA GLN A 72 35.41 6.59 24.25
C GLN A 72 35.98 6.56 25.68
N SER A 73 35.65 5.51 26.41
CA SER A 73 36.14 5.23 27.76
C SER A 73 36.93 3.92 27.78
N SER A 74 37.52 3.58 28.90
CA SER A 74 38.22 2.30 29.11
C SER A 74 37.55 1.54 30.27
N PRO A 75 36.75 0.49 30.01
CA PRO A 75 36.34 -0.03 28.68
C PRO A 75 35.38 0.91 27.93
N LYS A 76 35.30 0.81 26.58
CA LYS A 76 34.32 1.51 25.76
C LYS A 76 32.90 1.17 26.21
N ARG A 77 32.01 2.16 26.19
CA ARG A 77 30.58 2.00 26.46
C ARG A 77 29.75 2.38 25.23
N PHE A 78 28.65 1.75 25.10
CA PHE A 78 27.74 1.89 23.96
C PHE A 78 26.35 2.26 24.45
N TRP A 79 25.65 3.08 23.69
CA TRP A 79 24.28 3.52 23.98
C TRP A 79 23.44 3.41 22.73
N ALA A 80 22.34 2.62 22.77
CA ALA A 80 21.36 2.59 21.71
C ALA A 80 20.54 3.88 21.73
N ILE A 81 20.28 4.45 20.54
CA ILE A 81 19.33 5.55 20.41
C ILE A 81 17.93 5.07 20.82
N SER A 82 16.99 6.01 21.06
CA SER A 82 15.62 5.65 21.41
C SER A 82 14.90 4.88 20.30
N ALA A 83 13.95 4.04 20.67
CA ALA A 83 13.12 3.28 19.71
C ALA A 83 12.41 4.21 18.70
N GLU A 84 11.94 5.38 19.18
CA GLU A 84 11.30 6.38 18.33
C GLU A 84 12.28 6.97 17.29
N THR A 85 13.52 7.27 17.71
CA THR A 85 14.54 7.78 16.79
C THR A 85 14.97 6.70 15.80
N ALA A 86 15.15 5.45 16.25
CA ALA A 86 15.47 4.32 15.38
C ALA A 86 14.38 4.10 14.33
N SER A 87 13.11 4.13 14.74
CA SER A 87 11.97 4.02 13.80
C SER A 87 12.01 5.13 12.73
N ARG A 88 12.23 6.39 13.13
CA ARG A 88 12.36 7.51 12.18
C ARG A 88 13.53 7.33 11.20
N THR A 89 14.66 6.83 11.70
CA THR A 89 15.84 6.57 10.86
C THR A 89 15.53 5.53 9.79
N PHE A 90 14.86 4.42 10.15
CA PHE A 90 14.46 3.39 9.19
C PHE A 90 13.43 3.87 8.18
N VAL A 91 12.42 4.63 8.62
CA VAL A 91 11.42 5.22 7.70
C VAL A 91 12.12 6.11 6.67
N HIS A 92 13.01 6.98 7.10
CA HIS A 92 13.77 7.88 6.21
C HIS A 92 14.65 7.12 5.21
N GLU A 93 15.30 6.03 5.65
CA GLU A 93 16.11 5.18 4.77
C GLU A 93 15.23 4.49 3.71
N LEU A 94 14.04 3.99 4.10
CA LEU A 94 13.09 3.36 3.19
C LEU A 94 12.52 4.36 2.17
N GLU A 95 12.13 5.55 2.62
CA GLU A 95 11.66 6.64 1.75
C GLU A 95 12.71 7.00 0.72
N HIS A 96 13.94 7.24 1.15
CA HIS A 96 15.04 7.54 0.23
C HIS A 96 15.31 6.42 -0.79
N ARG A 97 15.26 5.15 -0.36
CA ARG A 97 15.40 4.02 -1.29
C ARG A 97 14.26 3.94 -2.29
N ALA A 98 13.02 4.23 -1.86
CA ALA A 98 11.86 4.29 -2.73
C ALA A 98 12.00 5.40 -3.78
N GLU A 99 12.47 6.59 -3.39
CA GLU A 99 12.75 7.70 -4.31
C GLU A 99 13.83 7.35 -5.35
N LEU A 100 14.93 6.74 -4.90
CA LEU A 100 15.99 6.29 -5.82
C LEU A 100 15.49 5.25 -6.81
N PHE A 101 14.68 4.29 -6.34
CA PHE A 101 14.06 3.28 -7.18
C PHE A 101 13.13 3.91 -8.22
N GLN A 102 12.26 4.83 -7.79
CA GLN A 102 11.34 5.54 -8.68
C GLN A 102 12.10 6.33 -9.74
N THR A 103 13.14 7.07 -9.34
CA THR A 103 13.99 7.84 -10.25
C THR A 103 14.65 6.93 -11.28
N ALA A 104 15.28 5.84 -10.83
CA ALA A 104 15.93 4.89 -11.71
C ALA A 104 14.97 4.25 -12.71
N LEU A 105 13.74 3.89 -12.28
CA LEU A 105 12.74 3.35 -13.20
C LEU A 105 12.21 4.39 -14.18
N SER A 106 12.09 5.66 -13.78
CA SER A 106 11.61 6.72 -14.68
C SER A 106 12.61 7.05 -15.81
N GLU A 107 13.89 6.74 -15.59
CA GLU A 107 14.94 6.89 -16.61
C GLU A 107 14.98 5.73 -17.62
N LEU A 108 14.28 4.62 -17.33
CA LEU A 108 14.17 3.52 -18.27
C LEU A 108 13.19 3.90 -19.38
N GLU A 109 13.67 3.97 -20.62
CA GLU A 109 12.79 4.19 -21.78
C GLU A 109 11.78 3.03 -21.88
N PRO A 110 10.46 3.31 -21.90
CA PRO A 110 9.48 2.24 -22.09
C PRO A 110 9.64 1.68 -23.48
N THR A 111 9.97 0.41 -23.58
CA THR A 111 9.90 -0.34 -24.85
C THR A 111 8.46 -0.20 -25.39
N GLU A 112 8.28 0.17 -26.66
CA GLU A 112 7.00 0.51 -27.28
C GLU A 112 5.88 -0.50 -26.88
N ARG A 113 4.95 -0.06 -26.02
CA ARG A 113 3.82 -0.87 -25.52
C ARG A 113 2.65 -1.01 -26.50
N ARG A 114 2.81 -0.68 -27.79
CA ARG A 114 1.70 -0.66 -28.77
C ARG A 114 1.00 -2.00 -28.96
N ALA A 115 1.67 -3.13 -28.74
CA ALA A 115 1.05 -4.46 -28.84
C ALA A 115 0.27 -4.86 -27.57
N GLU A 116 0.60 -4.27 -26.44
CA GLU A 116 0.03 -4.59 -25.11
C GLU A 116 -1.32 -3.92 -24.86
N GLN A 117 -1.63 -2.82 -25.55
CA GLN A 117 -2.89 -2.07 -25.38
C GLN A 117 -4.17 -2.88 -25.72
N ARG A 118 -4.05 -4.03 -26.38
CA ARG A 118 -5.19 -4.91 -26.69
C ARG A 118 -5.39 -6.02 -25.67
N GLY A 119 -4.47 -6.18 -24.74
CA GLY A 119 -4.52 -7.23 -23.72
C GLY A 119 -5.52 -6.93 -22.62
N VAL A 120 -6.11 -7.99 -22.06
CA VAL A 120 -6.79 -7.95 -20.76
C VAL A 120 -5.85 -8.57 -19.75
N TRP A 121 -5.55 -7.84 -18.71
CA TRP A 121 -4.57 -8.20 -17.71
C TRP A 121 -5.27 -8.58 -16.40
N THR A 122 -4.65 -9.42 -15.60
CA THR A 122 -5.13 -9.79 -14.27
C THR A 122 -4.25 -9.18 -13.18
N VAL A 123 -4.86 -8.85 -12.05
CA VAL A 123 -4.17 -8.44 -10.83
C VAL A 123 -4.87 -9.09 -9.65
N ASP A 124 -4.09 -9.69 -8.74
CA ASP A 124 -4.57 -10.42 -7.58
C ASP A 124 -4.14 -9.74 -6.28
N GLY A 125 -5.05 -9.73 -5.31
CA GLY A 125 -4.85 -9.14 -3.99
C GLY A 125 -5.40 -7.72 -3.87
N GLN A 126 -6.17 -7.48 -2.79
CA GLN A 126 -6.87 -6.22 -2.53
C GLN A 126 -5.94 -4.99 -2.57
N THR A 127 -4.74 -5.10 -1.99
CA THR A 127 -3.76 -4.01 -2.01
C THR A 127 -3.33 -3.67 -3.44
N ALA A 128 -2.97 -4.69 -4.23
CA ALA A 128 -2.52 -4.48 -5.61
C ALA A 128 -3.63 -3.92 -6.51
N VAL A 129 -4.88 -4.35 -6.29
CA VAL A 129 -6.06 -3.80 -6.98
C VAL A 129 -6.29 -2.34 -6.57
N THR A 130 -6.18 -2.02 -5.29
CA THR A 130 -6.33 -0.64 -4.76
C THR A 130 -5.29 0.30 -5.36
N GLU A 131 -4.02 -0.11 -5.41
CA GLU A 131 -2.94 0.66 -6.03
C GLU A 131 -3.22 0.93 -7.52
N ARG A 132 -3.74 -0.06 -8.25
CA ARG A 132 -4.13 0.13 -9.66
C ARG A 132 -5.29 1.12 -9.80
N VAL A 133 -6.27 1.08 -8.91
CA VAL A 133 -7.38 2.05 -8.88
C VAL A 133 -6.86 3.46 -8.61
N LEU A 134 -5.97 3.62 -7.63
CA LEU A 134 -5.34 4.91 -7.32
C LEU A 134 -4.51 5.46 -8.50
N GLU A 135 -3.76 4.60 -9.20
CA GLU A 135 -3.04 4.97 -10.42
C GLU A 135 -4.00 5.50 -11.50
N TYR A 136 -5.14 4.83 -11.69
CA TYR A 136 -6.15 5.25 -12.65
C TYR A 136 -6.79 6.59 -12.26
N ILE A 137 -7.14 6.77 -10.99
CA ILE A 137 -7.66 8.05 -10.46
C ILE A 137 -6.65 9.18 -10.67
N ALA A 138 -5.37 8.92 -10.38
CA ALA A 138 -4.32 9.93 -10.53
C ALA A 138 -4.11 10.36 -11.98
N SER A 139 -4.27 9.43 -12.93
CA SER A 139 -4.08 9.67 -14.36
C SER A 139 -5.32 10.16 -15.11
N ALA A 140 -6.47 10.30 -14.44
CA ALA A 140 -7.72 10.75 -15.05
C ALA A 140 -7.64 12.22 -15.48
N GLU A 141 -8.14 12.52 -16.69
CA GLU A 141 -8.14 13.85 -17.31
C GLU A 141 -9.56 14.41 -17.49
N GLU A 142 -10.55 13.57 -17.80
CA GLU A 142 -11.91 14.00 -18.13
C GLU A 142 -12.97 13.44 -17.18
N GLU A 143 -13.02 12.12 -17.01
CA GLU A 143 -14.12 11.45 -16.32
C GLU A 143 -13.67 10.19 -15.58
N ILE A 144 -14.24 9.99 -14.40
CA ILE A 144 -14.16 8.74 -13.64
C ILE A 144 -15.58 8.25 -13.39
N VAL A 145 -15.89 7.02 -13.84
CA VAL A 145 -17.08 6.29 -13.46
C VAL A 145 -16.65 5.12 -12.60
N TYR A 146 -17.02 5.15 -11.31
CA TYR A 146 -16.55 4.18 -10.34
C TYR A 146 -17.72 3.61 -9.53
N MET A 147 -17.83 2.30 -9.54
CA MET A 147 -18.78 1.55 -8.74
C MET A 147 -18.03 0.59 -7.83
N THR A 148 -18.32 0.61 -6.56
CA THR A 148 -17.63 -0.20 -5.56
C THR A 148 -18.56 -0.59 -4.43
N VAL A 149 -18.16 -1.59 -3.64
CA VAL A 149 -18.79 -1.87 -2.35
C VAL A 149 -18.12 -1.01 -1.27
N GLU A 150 -18.88 -0.66 -0.26
CA GLU A 150 -18.47 0.27 0.80
C GLU A 150 -17.18 -0.17 1.51
N ASP A 151 -17.03 -1.46 1.80
CA ASP A 151 -15.85 -2.04 2.46
C ASP A 151 -14.52 -1.84 1.67
N LEU A 152 -14.61 -1.54 0.38
CA LEU A 152 -13.45 -1.30 -0.50
C LEU A 152 -13.18 0.20 -0.74
N LEU A 153 -14.04 1.09 -0.24
CA LEU A 153 -13.88 2.52 -0.36
C LEU A 153 -13.09 3.04 0.85
N THR A 154 -11.79 3.25 0.66
CA THR A 154 -10.89 3.76 1.69
C THR A 154 -10.79 5.28 1.67
N ASP A 155 -10.37 5.90 2.79
CA ASP A 155 -10.11 7.34 2.87
C ASP A 155 -9.11 7.81 1.81
N GLU A 156 -8.11 6.99 1.48
CA GLU A 156 -7.12 7.28 0.44
C GLU A 156 -7.75 7.36 -0.96
N LEU A 157 -8.71 6.48 -1.27
CA LEU A 157 -9.46 6.53 -2.52
C LEU A 157 -10.34 7.78 -2.60
N ILE A 158 -11.02 8.14 -1.50
CA ILE A 158 -11.84 9.34 -1.42
C ILE A 158 -10.98 10.60 -1.62
N ASP A 159 -9.83 10.68 -0.95
CA ASP A 159 -8.86 11.79 -1.13
C ASP A 159 -8.34 11.84 -2.58
N GLY A 160 -8.02 10.69 -3.18
CA GLY A 160 -7.64 10.57 -4.58
C GLY A 160 -8.70 11.11 -5.54
N LEU A 161 -9.96 10.71 -5.35
CA LEU A 161 -11.11 11.20 -6.13
C LEU A 161 -11.32 12.71 -5.92
N GLY A 162 -11.19 13.20 -4.68
CA GLY A 162 -11.25 14.62 -4.36
C GLY A 162 -10.15 15.43 -5.07
N LYS A 163 -8.93 14.89 -5.15
CA LYS A 163 -7.84 15.52 -5.92
C LYS A 163 -8.14 15.52 -7.43
N ALA A 164 -8.73 14.45 -7.96
CA ALA A 164 -9.15 14.39 -9.36
C ALA A 164 -10.25 15.43 -9.67
N ALA A 165 -11.27 15.53 -8.81
CA ALA A 165 -12.32 16.54 -8.94
C ALA A 165 -11.76 17.99 -8.92
N LYS A 166 -10.77 18.27 -8.06
CA LYS A 166 -10.07 19.58 -8.03
C LYS A 166 -9.28 19.87 -9.32
N ARG A 167 -8.87 18.85 -10.08
CA ARG A 167 -8.29 19.00 -11.42
C ARG A 167 -9.34 19.25 -12.51
N GLY A 168 -10.62 19.14 -12.19
CA GLY A 168 -11.73 19.32 -13.13
C GLY A 168 -12.28 18.02 -13.73
N VAL A 169 -11.87 16.86 -13.19
CA VAL A 169 -12.36 15.55 -13.60
C VAL A 169 -13.79 15.34 -13.09
N SER A 170 -14.70 14.91 -13.97
CA SER A 170 -16.08 14.56 -13.59
C SER A 170 -16.09 13.22 -12.84
N ILE A 171 -16.73 13.18 -11.67
CA ILE A 171 -16.76 11.98 -10.82
C ILE A 171 -18.18 11.42 -10.76
N HIS A 172 -18.35 10.18 -11.17
CA HIS A 172 -19.60 9.42 -11.08
C HIS A 172 -19.39 8.20 -10.19
N LEU A 173 -20.16 8.08 -9.09
CA LEU A 173 -20.01 7.03 -8.09
C LEU A 173 -21.31 6.25 -7.88
N ALA A 174 -21.17 4.95 -7.61
CA ALA A 174 -22.29 4.07 -7.25
C ALA A 174 -21.87 2.93 -6.33
N GLY A 175 -22.85 2.25 -5.74
CA GLY A 175 -22.63 1.01 -4.97
C GLY A 175 -22.41 1.22 -3.48
N VAL A 176 -22.55 2.44 -2.97
CA VAL A 176 -22.37 2.78 -1.56
C VAL A 176 -23.69 3.16 -0.90
N SER A 177 -23.79 3.03 0.43
CA SER A 177 -24.98 3.38 1.21
C SER A 177 -25.29 4.89 1.13
N ALA A 178 -26.51 5.27 1.47
CA ALA A 178 -26.94 6.68 1.48
C ALA A 178 -26.07 7.53 2.44
N GLU A 179 -25.68 6.96 3.58
CA GLU A 179 -24.82 7.64 4.57
C GLU A 179 -23.42 7.94 3.97
N VAL A 180 -22.82 6.96 3.28
CA VAL A 180 -21.54 7.15 2.60
C VAL A 180 -21.66 8.10 1.41
N GLN A 181 -22.79 8.10 0.69
CA GLN A 181 -23.05 9.07 -0.38
C GLN A 181 -23.08 10.51 0.15
N GLU A 182 -23.74 10.75 1.28
CA GLU A 182 -23.76 12.09 1.92
C GLU A 182 -22.34 12.53 2.29
N TYR A 183 -21.55 11.65 2.92
CA TYR A 183 -20.15 11.92 3.24
C TYR A 183 -19.29 12.24 2.01
N ILE A 184 -19.43 11.47 0.94
CA ILE A 184 -18.70 11.72 -0.32
C ILE A 184 -19.10 13.05 -0.95
N GLN A 185 -20.40 13.41 -0.92
CA GLN A 185 -20.88 14.68 -1.46
C GLN A 185 -20.35 15.89 -0.67
N GLU A 186 -20.13 15.75 0.64
CA GLU A 186 -19.47 16.78 1.46
C GLU A 186 -17.99 16.95 1.07
N GLU A 187 -17.26 15.83 0.90
CA GLU A 187 -15.83 15.85 0.55
C GLU A 187 -15.58 16.21 -0.92
N ILE A 188 -16.50 15.82 -1.82
CA ILE A 188 -16.41 16.01 -3.28
C ILE A 188 -17.72 16.62 -3.80
N PRO A 189 -17.96 17.92 -3.62
CA PRO A 189 -19.26 18.56 -3.93
C PRO A 189 -19.72 18.46 -5.39
N GLY A 190 -18.84 18.05 -6.31
CA GLY A 190 -19.14 17.85 -7.73
C GLY A 190 -19.41 16.40 -8.12
N ALA A 191 -19.34 15.47 -7.18
CA ALA A 191 -19.57 14.06 -7.49
C ALA A 191 -21.05 13.79 -7.76
N THR A 192 -21.33 13.06 -8.84
CA THR A 192 -22.66 12.60 -9.21
C THR A 192 -22.86 11.17 -8.75
N MET A 193 -23.93 10.91 -8.02
CA MET A 193 -24.30 9.54 -7.62
C MET A 193 -25.23 8.92 -8.63
N PHE A 194 -25.04 7.64 -8.94
CA PHE A 194 -25.94 6.88 -9.81
C PHE A 194 -26.30 5.53 -9.18
N GLU A 195 -27.38 4.92 -9.66
CA GLU A 195 -27.81 3.62 -9.15
C GLU A 195 -26.82 2.51 -9.52
N SER A 196 -26.52 1.65 -8.56
CA SER A 196 -25.65 0.49 -8.75
C SER A 196 -26.17 -0.46 -9.82
N LEU A 197 -25.25 -1.00 -10.62
CA LEU A 197 -25.53 -2.10 -11.57
C LEU A 197 -25.67 -3.45 -10.86
N TRP A 198 -25.31 -3.54 -9.58
CA TRP A 198 -25.40 -4.76 -8.78
C TRP A 198 -26.86 -5.05 -8.37
N VAL A 199 -27.63 -5.60 -9.31
CA VAL A 199 -29.04 -5.94 -9.08
C VAL A 199 -29.18 -7.27 -8.31
N TRP A 200 -28.14 -8.10 -8.29
CA TRP A 200 -28.14 -9.42 -7.67
C TRP A 200 -27.38 -9.41 -6.36
N SER A 201 -28.10 -9.55 -5.25
CA SER A 201 -27.58 -9.54 -3.89
C SER A 201 -26.54 -10.64 -3.59
N ASP A 202 -26.49 -11.69 -4.40
CA ASP A 202 -25.60 -12.84 -4.20
C ASP A 202 -24.30 -12.74 -5.01
N THR A 203 -24.06 -11.61 -5.70
CA THR A 203 -22.85 -11.41 -6.50
C THR A 203 -21.72 -10.94 -5.61
N SER A 204 -20.60 -11.65 -5.64
CA SER A 204 -19.33 -11.22 -4.99
C SER A 204 -18.67 -10.08 -5.74
N ALA A 205 -19.44 -9.01 -5.99
CA ALA A 205 -18.95 -7.85 -6.71
C ALA A 205 -17.91 -7.10 -5.88
N GLY A 206 -16.83 -6.68 -6.52
CA GLY A 206 -15.80 -5.84 -5.95
C GLY A 206 -15.91 -4.41 -6.44
N ARG A 207 -15.20 -4.12 -7.50
CA ARG A 207 -15.11 -2.78 -8.12
C ARG A 207 -15.34 -2.86 -9.62
N LEU A 208 -15.91 -1.80 -10.14
CA LEU A 208 -16.01 -1.59 -11.58
C LEU A 208 -15.69 -0.13 -11.86
N MET A 209 -14.63 0.10 -12.64
CA MET A 209 -14.12 1.43 -12.90
C MET A 209 -13.90 1.65 -14.39
N MET A 210 -14.21 2.86 -14.83
CA MET A 210 -13.83 3.38 -16.14
C MET A 210 -13.27 4.78 -15.99
N VAL A 211 -12.17 5.06 -16.69
CA VAL A 211 -11.51 6.36 -16.71
C VAL A 211 -11.36 6.82 -18.15
N ASP A 212 -11.81 8.03 -18.42
CA ASP A 212 -11.75 8.73 -19.72
C ASP A 212 -12.27 7.90 -20.89
N GLY A 213 -13.14 6.90 -20.62
CA GLY A 213 -13.63 5.94 -21.62
C GLY A 213 -12.56 5.09 -22.28
N ARG A 214 -11.33 5.01 -21.71
CA ARG A 214 -10.15 4.38 -22.31
C ARG A 214 -9.43 3.39 -21.38
N LYS A 215 -9.64 3.48 -20.08
CA LYS A 215 -9.10 2.56 -19.08
C LYS A 215 -10.23 1.94 -18.29
N THR A 216 -10.12 0.67 -17.96
CA THR A 216 -11.13 -0.01 -17.17
C THR A 216 -10.56 -1.08 -16.29
N LEU A 217 -11.22 -1.30 -15.15
CA LEU A 217 -10.93 -2.34 -14.18
C LEU A 217 -12.24 -2.92 -13.67
N VAL A 218 -12.28 -4.24 -13.56
CA VAL A 218 -13.41 -4.99 -12.97
C VAL A 218 -12.84 -5.98 -11.97
N SER A 219 -13.33 -5.97 -10.73
CA SER A 219 -12.92 -6.93 -9.74
C SER A 219 -14.07 -7.71 -9.14
N ALA A 220 -13.72 -8.85 -8.58
CA ALA A 220 -14.60 -9.69 -7.78
C ALA A 220 -13.93 -10.03 -6.44
N LEU A 221 -14.74 -10.13 -5.39
CA LEU A 221 -14.30 -10.61 -4.09
C LEU A 221 -14.44 -12.15 -4.08
N VAL A 222 -13.32 -12.84 -3.89
CA VAL A 222 -13.30 -14.30 -3.82
C VAL A 222 -13.28 -14.72 -2.36
N ASN A 223 -14.37 -15.34 -1.91
CA ASN A 223 -14.42 -16.01 -0.61
C ASN A 223 -13.76 -17.38 -0.77
N GLY A 224 -12.42 -17.47 -0.62
CA GLY A 224 -11.69 -18.71 -0.74
C GLY A 224 -11.82 -19.58 0.52
N GLU A 225 -12.02 -20.89 0.35
CA GLU A 225 -11.84 -21.88 1.44
C GLU A 225 -10.38 -21.91 1.93
N ASP A 226 -9.46 -21.33 1.17
CA ASP A 226 -8.02 -21.17 1.48
C ASP A 226 -7.64 -19.74 1.91
N ALA A 227 -8.61 -18.84 2.16
CA ALA A 227 -8.31 -17.49 2.63
C ALA A 227 -7.62 -17.58 4.00
N SER A 228 -6.42 -17.02 4.12
CA SER A 228 -5.71 -16.90 5.39
C SER A 228 -6.62 -16.21 6.41
N PRO A 229 -6.62 -16.63 7.68
CA PRO A 229 -7.41 -15.98 8.74
C PRO A 229 -7.13 -14.49 8.90
N SER A 230 -6.03 -14.00 8.34
CA SER A 230 -5.60 -12.60 8.34
C SER A 230 -6.08 -11.79 7.14
N ASP A 231 -6.67 -12.44 6.10
CA ASP A 231 -7.21 -11.74 4.93
C ASP A 231 -8.48 -12.48 4.47
N PRO A 232 -9.63 -12.19 5.11
CA PRO A 232 -10.87 -12.92 4.86
C PRO A 232 -11.49 -12.66 3.48
N ARG A 233 -10.93 -11.74 2.69
CA ARG A 233 -11.43 -11.39 1.35
C ARG A 233 -10.27 -11.26 0.37
N SER A 234 -10.13 -12.23 -0.53
CA SER A 234 -9.25 -12.10 -1.69
C SER A 234 -9.99 -11.33 -2.79
N GLU A 235 -9.36 -10.32 -3.36
CA GLU A 235 -9.88 -9.58 -4.51
C GLU A 235 -9.03 -9.94 -5.73
N THR A 236 -9.70 -10.29 -6.84
CA THR A 236 -9.07 -10.49 -8.14
C THR A 236 -9.70 -9.55 -9.14
N ALA A 237 -8.89 -8.88 -9.95
CA ALA A 237 -9.38 -7.97 -10.96
C ALA A 237 -8.81 -8.27 -12.34
N ILE A 238 -9.59 -7.90 -13.36
CA ILE A 238 -9.13 -7.76 -14.73
C ILE A 238 -9.14 -6.29 -15.12
N TRP A 239 -8.16 -5.88 -15.89
CA TRP A 239 -8.06 -4.52 -16.38
C TRP A 239 -7.58 -4.45 -17.83
N GLY A 240 -7.86 -3.34 -18.49
CA GLY A 240 -7.45 -3.10 -19.86
C GLY A 240 -7.47 -1.62 -20.21
N GLU A 241 -6.66 -1.25 -21.20
CA GLU A 241 -6.52 0.11 -21.70
C GLU A 241 -6.61 0.18 -23.23
N GLY A 242 -7.05 1.32 -23.74
CA GLY A 242 -7.09 1.65 -25.17
C GLY A 242 -8.46 1.46 -25.81
N ASP A 243 -8.75 2.31 -26.80
CA ASP A 243 -10.06 2.40 -27.46
C ASP A 243 -10.50 1.12 -28.19
N THR A 244 -9.55 0.23 -28.52
CA THR A 244 -9.81 -1.04 -29.21
C THR A 244 -9.74 -2.24 -28.27
N ASN A 245 -9.54 -2.03 -26.96
CA ASN A 245 -9.54 -3.09 -25.98
C ASN A 245 -10.96 -3.63 -25.79
N SER A 246 -11.16 -4.94 -25.90
CA SER A 246 -12.49 -5.56 -25.84
C SER A 246 -13.20 -5.31 -24.49
N LEU A 247 -12.47 -5.30 -23.36
CA LEU A 247 -13.03 -5.01 -22.05
C LEU A 247 -13.50 -3.56 -21.96
N VAL A 248 -12.68 -2.61 -22.44
CA VAL A 248 -13.04 -1.18 -22.49
C VAL A 248 -14.27 -0.96 -23.37
N VAL A 249 -14.33 -1.54 -24.55
CA VAL A 249 -15.46 -1.39 -25.49
C VAL A 249 -16.77 -1.88 -24.86
N VAL A 250 -16.75 -3.05 -24.22
CA VAL A 250 -17.95 -3.63 -23.59
C VAL A 250 -18.42 -2.79 -22.42
N LEU A 251 -17.51 -2.40 -21.51
CA LEU A 251 -17.88 -1.63 -20.33
C LEU A 251 -18.28 -0.20 -20.67
N LYS A 252 -17.66 0.42 -21.67
CA LYS A 252 -18.08 1.71 -22.19
C LYS A 252 -19.54 1.67 -22.67
N ALA A 253 -19.92 0.63 -23.40
CA ALA A 253 -21.29 0.47 -23.82
C ALA A 253 -22.29 0.31 -22.66
N ILE A 254 -21.91 -0.44 -21.62
CA ILE A 254 -22.72 -0.63 -20.42
C ILE A 254 -22.89 0.69 -19.66
N PHE A 255 -21.82 1.43 -19.41
CA PHE A 255 -21.88 2.70 -18.69
C PHE A 255 -22.62 3.79 -19.46
N THR A 256 -22.37 3.91 -20.78
CA THR A 256 -23.09 4.87 -21.61
C THR A 256 -24.60 4.61 -21.57
N TRP A 257 -25.00 3.35 -21.71
CA TRP A 257 -26.43 2.99 -21.60
C TRP A 257 -27.01 3.35 -20.23
N ARG A 258 -26.28 3.14 -19.15
CA ARG A 258 -26.75 3.42 -17.78
C ARG A 258 -26.89 4.91 -17.51
N LEU A 259 -25.86 5.69 -17.80
CA LEU A 259 -25.86 7.13 -17.56
C LEU A 259 -26.90 7.88 -18.43
N ASP A 260 -27.11 7.44 -19.67
CA ASP A 260 -28.15 8.00 -20.56
C ASP A 260 -29.57 7.68 -20.05
N THR A 261 -29.76 6.57 -19.35
CA THR A 261 -31.08 6.18 -18.82
C THR A 261 -31.48 7.02 -17.61
N GLU A 262 -30.52 7.55 -16.86
CA GLU A 262 -30.77 8.43 -15.71
C GLU A 262 -30.93 9.92 -16.06
N ASN A 263 -30.47 10.34 -17.25
CA ASN A 263 -30.65 11.68 -17.80
C ASN A 263 -31.44 11.64 -19.14
N PRO A 264 -32.73 11.27 -19.15
CA PRO A 264 -33.53 11.41 -20.38
C PRO A 264 -33.72 12.92 -20.64
N ASN A 265 -33.15 13.41 -21.76
CA ASN A 265 -33.42 14.74 -22.29
C ASN A 265 -34.92 14.97 -22.54
#